data_f99d1155ed58700e46cdd012d0321b7f
#
_entry.id   f99d1155ed58700e46cdd012d0321b7f
#
_cell.length_a   1.000
_cell.length_b   1.000
_cell.length_c   1.000
_cell.angle_alpha   90.00
_cell.angle_beta   90.00
_cell.angle_gamma   90.00
#
_symmetry.space_group_name_H-M   'P 1'
#
loop_
_entity.id
_entity.type
_entity.pdbx_description
1 polymer ?
#
loop_
_entity_poly.entity_id
_entity_poly.type
_entity_poly.pdbx_seq_one_letter_code
_entity_poly.pdbx_strand_id
1 'polypeptide(L)'
;MLAGATDRCMEAPTYAKFSAIGALSPSHSTPFDARANGFVMGEGAGVLLLKRLSDAIDDGDDIKAVIRGVGGSSDGRGKGITAPSQRGQVQAVSRAYSQAGYEPSTVELVEAHGTSTKVGDATE
;
A
#
# COMPACT_ATOMS: atom_id res chain seq x y z
N MET A 1 -1.82 -11.88 -18.16
CA MET A 1 -1.70 -12.53 -16.82
C MET A 1 -2.75 -11.96 -15.90
N LEU A 2 -3.38 -12.78 -15.06
CA LEU A 2 -4.27 -12.29 -14.02
C LEU A 2 -3.47 -12.10 -12.72
N ALA A 3 -3.64 -10.96 -12.09
CA ALA A 3 -3.10 -10.65 -10.76
C ALA A 3 -4.24 -10.18 -9.87
N GLY A 4 -4.38 -10.76 -8.70
CA GLY A 4 -5.49 -10.40 -7.82
C GLY A 4 -5.26 -10.82 -6.39
N ALA A 5 -6.05 -10.24 -5.51
CA ALA A 5 -6.09 -10.56 -4.10
C ALA A 5 -7.52 -10.47 -3.57
N THR A 6 -7.76 -11.16 -2.48
CA THR A 6 -8.99 -11.06 -1.70
C THR A 6 -8.64 -11.05 -0.22
N ASP A 7 -9.35 -10.25 0.53
CA ASP A 7 -9.36 -10.31 2.00
C ASP A 7 -10.81 -10.45 2.47
N ARG A 8 -11.05 -11.45 3.30
CA ARG A 8 -12.34 -11.72 3.93
C ARG A 8 -12.11 -12.28 5.33
N CYS A 9 -11.55 -11.45 6.20
CA CYS A 9 -11.11 -11.86 7.53
C CYS A 9 -11.77 -11.05 8.66
N MET A 10 -12.97 -10.51 8.45
CA MET A 10 -13.70 -9.73 9.47
C MET A 10 -14.38 -10.64 10.50
N GLU A 11 -13.60 -11.52 11.11
CA GLU A 11 -14.05 -12.44 12.15
C GLU A 11 -13.60 -12.00 13.54
N ALA A 12 -14.33 -12.42 14.58
CA ALA A 12 -14.01 -12.06 15.96
C ALA A 12 -12.54 -12.35 16.38
N PRO A 13 -11.90 -13.47 15.99
CA PRO A 13 -10.51 -13.71 16.31
C PRO A 13 -9.55 -12.70 15.67
N THR A 14 -9.85 -12.23 14.47
CA THR A 14 -9.03 -11.20 13.77
C THR A 14 -9.17 -9.85 14.46
N TYR A 15 -10.39 -9.44 14.80
CA TYR A 15 -10.62 -8.24 15.61
C TYR A 15 -9.90 -8.31 16.96
N ALA A 16 -9.96 -9.43 17.66
CA ALA A 16 -9.28 -9.61 18.93
C ALA A 16 -7.76 -9.45 18.81
N LYS A 17 -7.13 -10.02 17.76
CA LYS A 17 -5.70 -9.89 17.51
C LYS A 17 -5.28 -8.44 17.27
N PHE A 18 -5.94 -7.74 16.35
CA PHE A 18 -5.62 -6.35 16.05
C PHE A 18 -5.95 -5.39 17.20
N SER A 19 -7.01 -5.66 17.96
CA SER A 19 -7.33 -4.93 19.17
C SER A 19 -6.26 -5.10 20.25
N ALA A 20 -5.77 -6.34 20.45
CA ALA A 20 -4.75 -6.64 21.44
C ALA A 20 -3.42 -5.89 21.19
N ILE A 21 -3.07 -5.61 19.94
CA ILE A 21 -1.88 -4.82 19.60
C ILE A 21 -2.18 -3.31 19.47
N GLY A 22 -3.40 -2.88 19.77
CA GLY A 22 -3.78 -1.46 19.73
C GLY A 22 -3.79 -0.85 18.31
N ALA A 23 -4.05 -1.65 17.27
CA ALA A 23 -4.01 -1.19 15.89
C ALA A 23 -5.35 -0.67 15.37
N LEU A 24 -6.47 -1.00 16.03
CA LEU A 24 -7.80 -0.62 15.59
C LEU A 24 -8.25 0.74 16.14
N SER A 25 -8.89 1.53 15.29
CA SER A 25 -9.66 2.68 15.72
C SER A 25 -11.02 2.24 16.28
N PRO A 26 -11.50 2.86 17.38
CA PRO A 26 -12.84 2.56 17.91
C PRO A 26 -13.98 3.16 17.07
N SER A 27 -13.71 4.03 16.11
CA SER A 27 -14.74 4.76 15.36
C SER A 27 -14.51 4.75 13.85
N HIS A 28 -13.47 5.38 13.37
CA HIS A 28 -13.21 5.54 11.93
C HIS A 28 -11.72 5.73 11.64
N SER A 29 -11.30 5.37 10.43
CA SER A 29 -9.95 5.60 9.95
C SER A 29 -9.81 7.04 9.46
N THR A 30 -8.77 7.73 9.91
CA THR A 30 -8.44 9.12 9.54
C THR A 30 -6.97 9.24 9.20
N PRO A 31 -6.52 8.66 8.05
CA PRO A 31 -5.11 8.70 7.67
C PRO A 31 -4.59 10.12 7.56
N PHE A 32 -3.36 10.34 8.04
CA PHE A 32 -2.65 11.62 8.01
C PHE A 32 -3.33 12.79 8.74
N ASP A 33 -4.34 12.50 9.58
CA ASP A 33 -5.03 13.48 10.41
C ASP A 33 -4.45 13.45 11.84
N ALA A 34 -4.52 14.61 12.53
CA ALA A 34 -4.10 14.69 13.93
C ALA A 34 -4.89 13.74 14.87
N ARG A 35 -6.07 13.32 14.46
CA ARG A 35 -6.93 12.36 15.16
C ARG A 35 -6.63 10.90 14.84
N ALA A 36 -5.65 10.61 13.97
CA ALA A 36 -5.27 9.25 13.61
C ALA A 36 -4.96 8.41 14.84
N ASN A 37 -5.67 7.31 15.02
CA ASN A 37 -5.58 6.45 16.20
C ASN A 37 -5.70 4.95 15.90
N GLY A 38 -5.62 4.57 14.63
CA GLY A 38 -5.73 3.20 14.15
C GLY A 38 -6.64 3.09 12.92
N PHE A 39 -6.76 1.91 12.39
CA PHE A 39 -7.57 1.63 11.20
C PHE A 39 -8.90 0.94 11.56
N VAL A 40 -9.83 0.98 10.63
CA VAL A 40 -11.03 0.14 10.63
C VAL A 40 -10.83 -0.94 9.58
N MET A 41 -11.04 -2.20 9.95
CA MET A 41 -10.87 -3.31 9.02
C MET A 41 -11.94 -3.26 7.92
N GLY A 42 -11.56 -3.68 6.73
CA GLY A 42 -12.43 -3.83 5.58
C GLY A 42 -12.24 -5.19 4.91
N GLU A 43 -13.15 -5.54 4.05
CA GLU A 43 -13.07 -6.72 3.19
C GLU A 43 -13.17 -6.29 1.73
N GLY A 44 -12.58 -7.07 0.86
CA GLY A 44 -12.66 -6.80 -0.57
C GLY A 44 -11.96 -7.84 -1.41
N ALA A 45 -12.18 -7.73 -2.71
CA ALA A 45 -11.47 -8.51 -3.71
C ALA A 45 -11.19 -7.63 -4.93
N GLY A 46 -10.04 -7.81 -5.54
CA GLY A 46 -9.67 -7.14 -6.77
C GLY A 46 -8.88 -8.06 -7.68
N VAL A 47 -9.15 -7.97 -8.98
CA VAL A 47 -8.41 -8.71 -10.01
C VAL A 47 -8.08 -7.78 -11.16
N LEU A 48 -6.82 -7.78 -11.56
CA LEU A 48 -6.31 -7.00 -12.70
C LEU A 48 -5.87 -7.94 -13.81
N LEU A 49 -6.19 -7.59 -15.04
CA LEU A 49 -5.62 -8.22 -16.23
C LEU A 49 -4.37 -7.43 -16.64
N LEU A 50 -3.21 -8.06 -16.52
CA LEU A 50 -1.92 -7.47 -16.88
C LEU A 50 -1.42 -8.04 -18.22
N LYS A 51 -0.92 -7.14 -19.08
CA LYS A 51 -0.37 -7.46 -20.40
C LYS A 51 0.84 -6.56 -20.66
N ARG A 52 1.80 -7.00 -21.46
CA ARG A 52 2.87 -6.10 -21.93
C ARG A 52 2.27 -4.98 -22.74
N LEU A 53 2.77 -3.76 -22.57
CA LEU A 53 2.23 -2.58 -23.22
C LEU A 53 2.26 -2.70 -24.75
N SER A 54 3.36 -3.22 -25.32
CA SER A 54 3.47 -3.46 -26.77
C SER A 54 2.35 -4.38 -27.29
N ASP A 55 2.17 -5.52 -26.61
CA ASP A 55 1.16 -6.50 -27.02
C ASP A 55 -0.27 -5.94 -26.87
N ALA A 56 -0.51 -5.11 -25.83
CA ALA A 56 -1.80 -4.48 -25.64
C ALA A 56 -2.13 -3.44 -26.75
N ILE A 57 -1.11 -2.71 -27.21
CA ILE A 57 -1.23 -1.77 -28.31
C ILE A 57 -1.49 -2.53 -29.62
N ASP A 58 -0.69 -3.57 -29.90
CA ASP A 58 -0.79 -4.35 -31.12
C ASP A 58 -2.16 -5.06 -31.25
N ASP A 59 -2.70 -5.53 -30.11
CA ASP A 59 -3.99 -6.22 -30.05
C ASP A 59 -5.18 -5.22 -29.97
N GLY A 60 -4.93 -3.92 -29.84
CA GLY A 60 -5.98 -2.88 -29.75
C GLY A 60 -6.76 -2.92 -28.43
N ASP A 61 -6.13 -3.37 -27.35
CA ASP A 61 -6.77 -3.47 -26.05
C ASP A 61 -7.12 -2.09 -25.46
N ASP A 62 -8.17 -2.04 -24.66
CA ASP A 62 -8.54 -0.86 -23.87
C ASP A 62 -7.63 -0.72 -22.64
N ILE A 63 -6.53 0.03 -22.78
CA ILE A 63 -5.51 0.20 -21.76
C ILE A 63 -6.01 1.20 -20.72
N LYS A 64 -6.26 0.72 -19.49
CA LYS A 64 -6.74 1.55 -18.38
C LYS A 64 -5.62 2.33 -17.69
N ALA A 65 -4.45 1.73 -17.56
CA ALA A 65 -3.27 2.33 -16.94
C ALA A 65 -2.00 1.59 -17.36
N VAL A 66 -0.86 2.22 -17.18
CA VAL A 66 0.46 1.62 -17.45
C VAL A 66 1.29 1.63 -16.16
N ILE A 67 1.73 0.45 -15.71
CA ILE A 67 2.67 0.33 -14.59
C ILE A 67 4.05 0.73 -15.09
N ARG A 68 4.57 1.85 -14.60
CA ARG A 68 5.85 2.41 -15.04
C ARG A 68 7.04 1.89 -14.25
N GLY A 69 6.82 1.59 -12.97
CA GLY A 69 7.88 1.10 -12.10
C GLY A 69 7.34 0.36 -10.90
N VAL A 70 8.11 -0.59 -10.41
CA VAL A 70 7.80 -1.37 -9.21
C VAL A 70 9.04 -1.38 -8.32
N GLY A 71 8.85 -1.08 -7.05
CA GLY A 71 9.92 -1.09 -6.07
C GLY A 71 9.52 -1.83 -4.80
N GLY A 72 10.41 -2.65 -4.29
CA GLY A 72 10.24 -3.35 -3.03
C GLY A 72 11.48 -3.24 -2.17
N SER A 73 11.30 -3.34 -0.87
CA SER A 73 12.39 -3.45 0.10
C SER A 73 11.93 -4.26 1.31
N SER A 74 12.87 -4.53 2.20
CA SER A 74 12.59 -5.12 3.51
C SER A 74 13.00 -4.13 4.60
N ASP A 75 12.22 -4.05 5.65
CA ASP A 75 12.55 -3.23 6.82
C ASP A 75 13.75 -3.78 7.59
N GLY A 76 14.09 -5.05 7.36
CA GLY A 76 15.23 -5.69 7.99
C GLY A 76 15.08 -5.79 9.51
N ARG A 77 16.21 -5.71 10.21
CA ARG A 77 16.23 -5.72 11.67
C ARG A 77 15.92 -4.32 12.22
N GLY A 78 14.74 -4.15 12.77
CA GLY A 78 14.24 -2.88 13.30
C GLY A 78 13.79 -2.96 14.76
N LYS A 79 12.99 -1.99 15.20
CA LYS A 79 12.46 -1.88 16.56
C LYS A 79 11.44 -2.98 16.93
N GLY A 80 10.88 -3.66 15.94
CA GLY A 80 9.90 -4.72 16.10
C GLY A 80 9.29 -5.13 14.78
N ILE A 81 8.61 -6.26 14.74
CA ILE A 81 8.05 -6.84 13.50
C ILE A 81 6.93 -5.97 12.90
N THR A 82 6.26 -5.17 13.71
CA THR A 82 5.16 -4.29 13.28
C THR A 82 5.58 -2.83 13.10
N ALA A 83 6.83 -2.49 13.41
CA ALA A 83 7.32 -1.13 13.32
C ALA A 83 7.79 -0.83 11.89
N PRO A 84 7.21 0.17 11.20
CA PRO A 84 7.65 0.54 9.86
C PRO A 84 9.04 1.16 9.88
N SER A 85 9.76 1.02 8.77
CA SER A 85 11.09 1.58 8.57
C SER A 85 11.06 2.64 7.48
N GLN A 86 11.27 3.90 7.83
CA GLN A 86 11.39 4.99 6.87
C GLN A 86 12.45 4.69 5.79
N ARG A 87 13.62 4.17 6.22
CA ARG A 87 14.68 3.78 5.29
C ARG A 87 14.21 2.71 4.29
N GLY A 88 13.45 1.71 4.76
CA GLY A 88 12.88 0.68 3.91
C GLY A 88 11.91 1.27 2.88
N GLN A 89 11.00 2.13 3.32
CA GLN A 89 10.03 2.79 2.44
C GLN A 89 10.72 3.67 1.40
N VAL A 90 11.64 4.53 1.82
CA VAL A 90 12.43 5.37 0.89
C VAL A 90 13.15 4.52 -0.15
N GLN A 91 13.73 3.38 0.24
CA GLN A 91 14.41 2.49 -0.69
C GLN A 91 13.45 1.87 -1.72
N ALA A 92 12.27 1.43 -1.29
CA ALA A 92 11.25 0.89 -2.19
C ALA A 92 10.77 1.94 -3.20
N VAL A 93 10.42 3.14 -2.71
CA VAL A 93 9.97 4.26 -3.53
C VAL A 93 11.06 4.69 -4.52
N SER A 94 12.31 4.85 -4.06
CA SER A 94 13.43 5.22 -4.95
C SER A 94 13.66 4.22 -6.08
N ARG A 95 13.51 2.92 -5.79
CA ARG A 95 13.64 1.87 -6.82
C ARG A 95 12.53 1.97 -7.86
N ALA A 96 11.29 2.22 -7.42
CA ALA A 96 10.15 2.39 -8.32
C ALA A 96 10.35 3.60 -9.24
N TYR A 97 10.73 4.76 -8.71
CA TYR A 97 11.00 5.96 -9.51
C TYR A 97 12.19 5.79 -10.45
N SER A 98 13.27 5.16 -10.01
CA SER A 98 14.41 4.83 -10.85
C SER A 98 14.02 3.98 -12.05
N GLN A 99 13.14 3.01 -11.85
CA GLN A 99 12.61 2.16 -12.94
C GLN A 99 11.64 2.94 -13.84
N ALA A 100 10.81 3.78 -13.26
CA ALA A 100 9.82 4.58 -13.99
C ALA A 100 10.45 5.64 -14.89
N GLY A 101 11.61 6.17 -14.50
CA GLY A 101 12.39 7.12 -15.31
C GLY A 101 11.82 8.55 -15.32
N TYR A 102 11.08 8.96 -14.27
CA TYR A 102 10.61 10.33 -14.09
C TYR A 102 10.78 10.80 -12.63
N GLU A 103 10.78 12.11 -12.46
CA GLU A 103 11.00 12.73 -11.15
C GLU A 103 9.75 12.64 -10.26
N PRO A 104 9.90 12.40 -8.95
CA PRO A 104 8.78 12.37 -8.01
C PRO A 104 7.93 13.64 -8.02
N SER A 105 8.54 14.80 -8.29
CA SER A 105 7.85 16.09 -8.35
C SER A 105 6.82 16.21 -9.47
N THR A 106 6.82 15.28 -10.43
CA THR A 106 5.84 15.23 -11.54
C THR A 106 4.60 14.42 -11.19
N VAL A 107 4.56 13.81 -10.02
CA VAL A 107 3.42 12.99 -9.57
C VAL A 107 2.36 13.87 -8.94
N GLU A 108 1.14 13.80 -9.46
CA GLU A 108 0.02 14.61 -9.00
C GLU A 108 -0.77 13.95 -7.86
N LEU A 109 -0.74 12.62 -7.78
CA LEU A 109 -1.47 11.86 -6.78
C LEU A 109 -0.61 10.75 -6.20
N VAL A 110 -0.59 10.64 -4.89
CA VAL A 110 0.04 9.53 -4.18
C VAL A 110 -1.02 8.82 -3.35
N GLU A 111 -1.21 7.54 -3.61
CA GLU A 111 -1.98 6.67 -2.73
C GLU A 111 -1.02 5.94 -1.80
N ALA A 112 -1.12 6.24 -0.51
CA ALA A 112 -0.25 5.70 0.52
C ALA A 112 -0.86 4.45 1.17
N HIS A 113 -0.13 3.81 2.07
CA HIS A 113 -0.66 2.74 2.90
C HIS A 113 -1.77 3.25 3.84
N GLY A 114 -1.57 4.43 4.46
CA GLY A 114 -2.63 5.20 5.10
C GLY A 114 -3.41 4.44 6.17
N THR A 115 -2.72 3.72 7.05
CA THR A 115 -3.37 2.91 8.10
C THR A 115 -3.94 3.73 9.26
N SER A 116 -3.80 5.06 9.23
CA SER A 116 -4.28 5.92 10.31
C SER A 116 -3.63 5.60 11.67
N THR A 117 -2.45 5.02 11.65
CA THR A 117 -1.65 4.80 12.87
C THR A 117 -0.63 5.93 13.02
N LYS A 118 -0.46 6.44 14.25
CA LYS A 118 0.46 7.55 14.50
C LYS A 118 1.89 7.31 14.01
N VAL A 119 2.37 6.08 14.15
CA VAL A 119 3.73 5.73 13.72
C VAL A 119 3.79 5.49 12.21
N GLY A 120 2.79 4.82 11.64
CA GLY A 120 2.71 4.55 10.22
C GLY A 120 2.61 5.83 9.42
N ASP A 121 1.61 6.65 9.70
CA ASP A 121 1.36 7.91 9.00
C ASP A 121 2.56 8.88 9.09
N ALA A 122 3.25 8.92 10.24
CA ALA A 122 4.45 9.75 10.39
C ALA A 122 5.69 9.17 9.67
N THR A 123 5.70 7.87 9.36
CA THR A 123 6.80 7.23 8.64
C THR A 123 6.67 7.42 7.14
N GLU A 124 5.44 7.35 6.61
CA GLU A 124 5.11 7.61 5.21
C GLU A 124 5.30 9.08 4.82
#